data_49261b9497d22ce66df1b81cb2507934
#
_entry.id   49261b9497d22ce66df1b81cb2507934
#
_cell.length_a   1.000
_cell.length_b   1.000
_cell.length_c   1.000
_cell.angle_alpha   90.00
_cell.angle_beta   90.00
_cell.angle_gamma   90.00
#
_symmetry.space_group_name_H-M   'P 1'
#
loop_
_entity.id
_entity.type
_entity.pdbx_description
1 polymer ?
#
loop_
_entity_poly.entity_id
_entity_poly.type
_entity_poly.pdbx_seq_one_letter_code
_entity_poly.pdbx_strand_id
1 'polypeptide(L)'
;MTEPELTIGQFGPADAVKSLPRRSAGAHKWSVGGVMIVAGAPGYVGAAILCAMAAGRAGAGLVNLAVHRPWIPSIAPVVPEASFTILPDGDLGSTSSRLLDTVSVKAAKCAAFVVGPGLGDDDYARQLVSALLGISARRQGASLGFGSTQAQSANDHVGKSLLDYERPIVVDADGLNALATIDDWWVRLPEQRLVLTPHVGEMSRLMDLPTNQIIAEPEWVAIAAANRFRQSILLKGNPTLVTDGRTLFRAIDSPPSLATAGSGDVLAGTIGALLAQGLSLIDAANLGVFAGIRAARRLEADLGTLGVIAGDLPRAIAIELAALERA
;
A
#
# COMPACT_ATOMS: atom_id res chain seq x y z
N MET A 1 -8.82 10.46 -32.21
CA MET A 1 -7.77 9.86 -31.36
C MET A 1 -8.19 8.42 -31.16
N THR A 2 -7.46 7.45 -31.66
CA THR A 2 -7.72 6.02 -31.45
C THR A 2 -7.52 5.74 -29.96
N GLU A 3 -8.52 5.13 -29.30
CA GLU A 3 -8.35 4.63 -27.94
C GLU A 3 -7.15 3.68 -27.94
N PRO A 4 -6.25 3.76 -26.93
CA PRO A 4 -5.13 2.85 -26.85
C PRO A 4 -5.67 1.42 -26.70
N GLU A 5 -5.19 0.53 -27.56
CA GLU A 5 -5.57 -0.88 -27.55
C GLU A 5 -5.18 -1.53 -26.22
N LEU A 6 -6.17 -2.08 -25.51
CA LEU A 6 -5.96 -2.76 -24.24
C LEU A 6 -5.14 -4.04 -24.44
N THR A 7 -4.00 -4.15 -23.80
CA THR A 7 -3.19 -5.37 -23.79
C THR A 7 -3.57 -6.24 -22.62
N ILE A 8 -4.02 -7.48 -22.88
CA ILE A 8 -4.34 -8.47 -21.84
C ILE A 8 -3.24 -9.53 -21.81
N GLY A 9 -2.69 -9.80 -20.64
CA GLY A 9 -1.62 -10.77 -20.43
C GLY A 9 -1.76 -11.58 -19.14
N GLN A 10 -0.84 -12.52 -18.99
CA GLN A 10 -0.62 -13.25 -17.75
C GLN A 10 0.83 -13.00 -17.32
N PHE A 11 1.03 -12.71 -16.04
CA PHE A 11 2.36 -12.56 -15.48
C PHE A 11 2.89 -13.94 -15.07
N GLY A 12 3.83 -14.46 -15.84
CA GLY A 12 4.37 -15.81 -15.67
C GLY A 12 5.76 -15.83 -15.01
N PRO A 13 6.36 -17.04 -14.88
CA PRO A 13 7.68 -17.21 -14.27
C PRO A 13 8.80 -16.41 -14.96
N ALA A 14 8.77 -16.29 -16.29
CA ALA A 14 9.76 -15.53 -17.04
C ALA A 14 9.68 -14.03 -16.73
N ASP A 15 8.47 -13.48 -16.60
CA ASP A 15 8.24 -12.10 -16.23
C ASP A 15 8.70 -11.85 -14.79
N ALA A 16 8.43 -12.79 -13.89
CA ALA A 16 8.84 -12.73 -12.49
C ALA A 16 10.38 -12.69 -12.36
N VAL A 17 11.10 -13.55 -13.10
CA VAL A 17 12.59 -13.53 -13.12
C VAL A 17 13.12 -12.21 -13.66
N LYS A 18 12.50 -11.67 -14.71
CA LYS A 18 12.89 -10.39 -15.33
C LYS A 18 12.66 -9.20 -14.39
N SER A 19 11.55 -9.21 -13.66
CA SER A 19 11.17 -8.12 -12.75
C SER A 19 11.86 -8.21 -11.38
N LEU A 20 12.56 -9.32 -11.08
CA LEU A 20 13.13 -9.55 -9.75
C LEU A 20 14.26 -8.53 -9.46
N PRO A 21 14.19 -7.78 -8.33
CA PRO A 21 15.27 -6.88 -7.94
C PRO A 21 16.54 -7.66 -7.66
N ARG A 22 17.68 -7.14 -8.12
CA ARG A 22 18.99 -7.78 -7.90
C ARG A 22 19.83 -6.93 -6.95
N ARG A 23 20.36 -7.55 -5.89
CA ARG A 23 21.28 -6.90 -4.96
C ARG A 23 22.72 -7.01 -5.47
N SER A 24 23.43 -5.90 -5.54
CA SER A 24 24.87 -5.91 -5.80
C SER A 24 25.67 -6.31 -4.56
N ALA A 25 26.90 -6.80 -4.73
CA ALA A 25 27.78 -7.15 -3.61
C ALA A 25 28.09 -5.96 -2.68
N GLY A 26 28.03 -4.71 -3.18
CA GLY A 26 28.21 -3.48 -2.40
C GLY A 26 26.91 -2.89 -1.84
N ALA A 27 25.79 -3.62 -1.89
CA ALA A 27 24.52 -3.09 -1.42
C ALA A 27 24.53 -2.84 0.10
N HIS A 28 23.88 -1.75 0.50
CA HIS A 28 23.63 -1.41 1.89
C HIS A 28 22.17 -0.99 2.07
N LYS A 29 21.67 -0.95 3.32
CA LYS A 29 20.25 -0.73 3.62
C LYS A 29 19.61 0.48 2.92
N TRP A 30 20.37 1.51 2.63
CA TRP A 30 19.87 2.72 1.95
C TRP A 30 19.88 2.60 0.42
N SER A 31 20.83 1.85 -0.15
CA SER A 31 20.86 1.60 -1.59
C SER A 31 19.83 0.58 -2.05
N VAL A 32 19.40 -0.30 -1.16
CA VAL A 32 18.33 -1.27 -1.42
C VAL A 32 16.96 -0.61 -1.42
N GLY A 33 16.79 0.44 -0.63
CA GLY A 33 15.53 1.17 -0.48
C GLY A 33 14.80 0.83 0.82
N GLY A 34 14.32 1.87 1.50
CA GLY A 34 13.50 1.75 2.69
C GLY A 34 12.01 1.87 2.36
N VAL A 35 11.17 1.18 3.11
CA VAL A 35 9.71 1.35 3.07
C VAL A 35 9.20 1.90 4.39
N MET A 36 8.33 2.92 4.32
CA MET A 36 7.56 3.37 5.48
C MET A 36 6.15 2.79 5.38
N ILE A 37 5.69 2.20 6.47
CA ILE A 37 4.37 1.57 6.57
C ILE A 37 3.59 2.31 7.65
N VAL A 38 2.47 2.90 7.29
CA VAL A 38 1.51 3.55 8.18
C VAL A 38 0.36 2.58 8.38
N ALA A 39 0.32 1.92 9.51
CA ALA A 39 -0.56 0.77 9.75
C ALA A 39 -0.85 0.58 11.24
N GLY A 40 -1.90 -0.17 11.56
CA GLY A 40 -2.22 -0.60 12.91
C GLY A 40 -2.99 0.42 13.73
N ALA A 41 -4.08 -0.07 14.35
CA ALA A 41 -4.95 0.64 15.26
C ALA A 41 -5.36 -0.29 16.42
N PRO A 42 -6.11 0.19 17.44
CA PRO A 42 -6.69 -0.68 18.44
C PRO A 42 -7.47 -1.84 17.81
N GLY A 43 -7.12 -3.07 18.18
CA GLY A 43 -7.72 -4.28 17.59
C GLY A 43 -7.06 -4.78 16.29
N TYR A 44 -6.22 -4.00 15.62
CA TYR A 44 -5.61 -4.35 14.33
C TYR A 44 -4.07 -4.24 14.33
N VAL A 45 -3.43 -4.38 15.48
CA VAL A 45 -1.96 -4.34 15.60
C VAL A 45 -1.29 -5.43 14.76
N GLY A 46 -1.96 -6.59 14.59
CA GLY A 46 -1.49 -7.69 13.75
C GLY A 46 -1.28 -7.32 12.30
N ALA A 47 -2.10 -6.42 11.72
CA ALA A 47 -1.94 -5.94 10.34
C ALA A 47 -0.60 -5.22 10.14
N ALA A 48 -0.19 -4.35 11.08
CA ALA A 48 1.09 -3.68 11.04
C ALA A 48 2.26 -4.68 11.13
N ILE A 49 2.13 -5.72 11.97
CA ILE A 49 3.14 -6.77 12.12
C ILE A 49 3.30 -7.56 10.82
N LEU A 50 2.19 -8.07 10.25
CA LEU A 50 2.19 -8.86 9.01
C LEU A 50 2.75 -8.07 7.84
N CYS A 51 2.33 -6.82 7.68
CA CYS A 51 2.81 -5.94 6.63
C CYS A 51 4.33 -5.70 6.76
N ALA A 52 4.84 -5.41 7.97
CA ALA A 52 6.26 -5.19 8.21
C ALA A 52 7.11 -6.44 8.02
N MET A 53 6.64 -7.60 8.51
CA MET A 53 7.31 -8.89 8.28
C MET A 53 7.42 -9.19 6.78
N ALA A 54 6.33 -9.01 6.04
CA ALA A 54 6.29 -9.23 4.61
C ALA A 54 7.26 -8.29 3.88
N ALA A 55 7.28 -7.01 4.23
CA ALA A 55 8.20 -6.05 3.64
C ALA A 55 9.67 -6.42 3.88
N GLY A 56 10.03 -6.82 5.10
CA GLY A 56 11.38 -7.30 5.41
C GLY A 56 11.75 -8.55 4.62
N ARG A 57 10.84 -9.53 4.53
CA ARG A 57 11.04 -10.79 3.82
C ARG A 57 11.03 -10.65 2.30
N ALA A 58 10.33 -9.65 1.75
CA ALA A 58 10.37 -9.31 0.33
C ALA A 58 11.58 -8.45 -0.07
N GLY A 59 12.46 -8.16 0.88
CA GLY A 59 13.78 -7.61 0.57
C GLY A 59 13.92 -6.11 0.79
N ALA A 60 13.03 -5.43 1.51
CA ALA A 60 13.26 -4.03 1.90
C ALA A 60 14.58 -3.86 2.66
N GLY A 61 15.35 -2.85 2.30
CA GLY A 61 16.62 -2.54 2.98
C GLY A 61 16.41 -1.97 4.39
N LEU A 62 15.27 -1.34 4.61
CA LEU A 62 14.80 -0.81 5.90
C LEU A 62 13.28 -0.83 5.93
N VAL A 63 12.72 -1.25 7.06
CA VAL A 63 11.29 -1.10 7.37
C VAL A 63 11.14 -0.07 8.47
N ASN A 64 10.30 0.95 8.21
CA ASN A 64 9.88 1.91 9.22
C ASN A 64 8.37 1.82 9.42
N LEU A 65 7.94 1.51 10.65
CA LEU A 65 6.53 1.49 11.04
C LEU A 65 6.14 2.83 11.66
N ALA A 66 5.21 3.53 11.04
CA ALA A 66 4.55 4.69 11.62
C ALA A 66 3.29 4.23 12.37
N VAL A 67 3.38 4.22 13.70
CA VAL A 67 2.35 3.67 14.60
C VAL A 67 2.21 4.53 15.85
N HIS A 68 1.10 4.41 16.56
CA HIS A 68 0.95 5.02 17.87
C HIS A 68 1.85 4.36 18.92
N ARG A 69 2.37 5.15 19.84
CA ARG A 69 3.29 4.71 20.91
C ARG A 69 2.82 3.48 21.68
N PRO A 70 1.53 3.33 22.08
CA PRO A 70 1.06 2.18 22.86
C PRO A 70 1.25 0.82 22.15
N TRP A 71 1.36 0.78 20.83
CA TRP A 71 1.47 -0.48 20.06
C TRP A 71 2.91 -0.98 19.94
N ILE A 72 3.91 -0.12 20.14
CA ILE A 72 5.33 -0.47 19.99
C ILE A 72 5.73 -1.67 20.85
N PRO A 73 5.35 -1.76 22.15
CA PRO A 73 5.70 -2.92 22.96
C PRO A 73 5.18 -4.25 22.46
N SER A 74 4.06 -4.26 21.73
CA SER A 74 3.49 -5.48 21.13
C SER A 74 4.11 -5.81 19.79
N ILE A 75 4.62 -4.83 19.04
CA ILE A 75 5.17 -4.99 17.70
C ILE A 75 6.67 -5.30 17.76
N ALA A 76 7.43 -4.55 18.54
CA ALA A 76 8.89 -4.61 18.54
C ALA A 76 9.48 -6.01 18.83
N PRO A 77 8.92 -6.84 19.72
CA PRO A 77 9.42 -8.21 19.92
C PRO A 77 9.20 -9.14 18.72
N VAL A 78 8.20 -8.85 17.88
CA VAL A 78 7.83 -9.70 16.72
C VAL A 78 8.57 -9.27 15.46
N VAL A 79 8.82 -7.96 15.31
CA VAL A 79 9.53 -7.37 14.15
C VAL A 79 10.70 -6.51 14.67
N PRO A 80 11.73 -7.12 15.25
CA PRO A 80 12.84 -6.40 15.89
C PRO A 80 13.69 -5.61 14.87
N GLU A 81 13.62 -5.93 13.60
CA GLU A 81 14.32 -5.23 12.51
C GLU A 81 13.65 -3.90 12.12
N ALA A 82 12.39 -3.69 12.52
CA ALA A 82 11.67 -2.47 12.18
C ALA A 82 12.13 -1.29 13.06
N SER A 83 12.24 -0.13 12.45
CA SER A 83 12.33 1.14 13.16
C SER A 83 10.94 1.76 13.28
N PHE A 84 10.73 2.65 14.27
CA PHE A 84 9.43 3.24 14.51
C PHE A 84 9.41 4.75 14.26
N THR A 85 8.31 5.24 13.70
CA THR A 85 7.88 6.63 13.69
C THR A 85 6.62 6.72 14.56
N ILE A 86 6.63 7.58 15.58
CA ILE A 86 5.53 7.66 16.53
C ILE A 86 4.51 8.66 16.02
N LEU A 87 3.33 8.17 15.62
CA LEU A 87 2.22 9.02 15.22
C LEU A 87 1.71 9.82 16.44
N PRO A 88 1.33 11.10 16.26
CA PRO A 88 0.75 11.90 17.33
C PRO A 88 -0.63 11.37 17.72
N ASP A 89 -0.94 11.47 19.02
CA ASP A 89 -2.26 11.17 19.56
C ASP A 89 -3.18 12.42 19.46
N GLY A 90 -4.49 12.20 19.48
CA GLY A 90 -5.52 13.25 19.51
C GLY A 90 -6.06 13.66 18.14
N ASP A 91 -6.82 14.76 18.10
CA ASP A 91 -7.45 15.28 16.89
C ASP A 91 -6.42 15.84 15.90
N LEU A 92 -6.35 15.24 14.72
CA LEU A 92 -5.45 15.66 13.65
C LEU A 92 -5.89 16.97 12.95
N GLY A 93 -7.13 17.39 13.14
CA GLY A 93 -7.62 18.65 12.56
C GLY A 93 -6.81 19.87 13.02
N SER A 94 -6.29 19.85 14.25
CA SER A 94 -5.43 20.89 14.83
C SER A 94 -3.94 20.53 14.83
N THR A 95 -3.59 19.26 14.58
CA THR A 95 -2.21 18.74 14.71
C THR A 95 -1.65 18.13 13.43
N SER A 96 -2.32 18.34 12.28
CA SER A 96 -1.88 17.80 11.00
C SER A 96 -0.46 18.23 10.58
N SER A 97 -0.06 19.45 10.87
CA SER A 97 1.33 19.90 10.65
C SER A 97 2.33 19.10 11.46
N ARG A 98 2.05 18.87 12.77
CA ARG A 98 2.90 18.06 13.62
C ARG A 98 3.00 16.61 13.15
N LEU A 99 1.91 16.04 12.64
CA LEU A 99 1.92 14.72 12.01
C LEU A 99 2.89 14.69 10.83
N LEU A 100 2.73 15.63 9.89
CA LEU A 100 3.55 15.71 8.68
C LEU A 100 5.02 15.96 9.01
N ASP A 101 5.33 16.83 9.98
CA ASP A 101 6.69 17.06 10.47
C ASP A 101 7.30 15.77 11.05
N THR A 102 6.53 15.03 11.85
CA THR A 102 6.99 13.77 12.47
C THR A 102 7.28 12.70 11.42
N VAL A 103 6.38 12.54 10.45
CA VAL A 103 6.50 11.54 9.38
C VAL A 103 7.62 11.92 8.43
N SER A 104 7.76 13.20 8.09
CA SER A 104 8.70 13.73 7.08
C SER A 104 10.16 13.35 7.36
N VAL A 105 10.57 13.31 8.62
CA VAL A 105 11.95 12.98 9.04
C VAL A 105 12.39 11.60 8.54
N LYS A 106 11.46 10.62 8.54
CA LYS A 106 11.74 9.25 8.08
C LYS A 106 11.31 9.03 6.63
N ALA A 107 10.21 9.65 6.20
CA ALA A 107 9.70 9.57 4.82
C ALA A 107 10.78 10.00 3.80
N ALA A 108 11.54 11.04 4.10
CA ALA A 108 12.65 11.49 3.26
C ALA A 108 13.72 10.41 2.97
N LYS A 109 13.81 9.39 3.82
CA LYS A 109 14.78 8.29 3.71
C LYS A 109 14.16 7.00 3.13
N CYS A 110 12.85 7.00 2.88
CA CYS A 110 12.14 5.86 2.32
C CYS A 110 11.95 6.03 0.82
N ALA A 111 12.00 4.93 0.09
CA ALA A 111 11.84 4.87 -1.35
C ALA A 111 10.41 4.50 -1.76
N ALA A 112 9.59 3.99 -0.85
CA ALA A 112 8.18 3.70 -1.05
C ALA A 112 7.41 3.79 0.27
N PHE A 113 6.08 3.88 0.15
CA PHE A 113 5.16 3.98 1.27
C PHE A 113 4.05 2.94 1.17
N VAL A 114 3.56 2.48 2.32
CA VAL A 114 2.33 1.67 2.46
C VAL A 114 1.43 2.36 3.46
N VAL A 115 0.18 2.59 3.11
CA VAL A 115 -0.80 3.29 3.96
C VAL A 115 -2.09 2.48 3.99
N GLY A 116 -2.58 2.17 5.19
CA GLY A 116 -3.92 1.62 5.34
C GLY A 116 -4.06 0.34 6.15
N PRO A 117 -3.17 -0.66 6.10
CA PRO A 117 -3.39 -1.92 6.80
C PRO A 117 -3.77 -1.73 8.26
N GLY A 118 -5.00 -2.07 8.62
CA GLY A 118 -5.50 -2.04 9.99
C GLY A 118 -5.48 -0.66 10.68
N LEU A 119 -5.72 0.44 9.95
CA LEU A 119 -5.81 1.79 10.53
C LEU A 119 -7.14 2.03 11.25
N GLY A 120 -8.16 1.19 10.98
CA GLY A 120 -9.52 1.43 11.43
C GLY A 120 -10.26 2.42 10.53
N ASP A 121 -11.55 2.63 10.83
CA ASP A 121 -12.45 3.47 10.02
C ASP A 121 -12.96 4.72 10.77
N ASP A 122 -12.31 5.09 11.87
CA ASP A 122 -12.66 6.25 12.66
C ASP A 122 -12.22 7.58 12.00
N ASP A 123 -12.61 8.68 12.59
CA ASP A 123 -12.28 10.02 12.08
C ASP A 123 -10.78 10.28 12.08
N TYR A 124 -10.04 9.71 13.04
CA TYR A 124 -8.59 9.83 13.09
C TYR A 124 -7.95 9.17 11.86
N ALA A 125 -8.34 7.94 11.53
CA ALA A 125 -7.82 7.22 10.36
C ALA A 125 -8.09 7.98 9.06
N ARG A 126 -9.31 8.50 8.88
CA ARG A 126 -9.69 9.31 7.72
C ARG A 126 -8.86 10.59 7.60
N GLN A 127 -8.68 11.32 8.71
CA GLN A 127 -7.84 12.52 8.75
C GLN A 127 -6.37 12.20 8.50
N LEU A 128 -5.86 11.11 9.06
CA LEU A 128 -4.48 10.63 8.87
C LEU A 128 -4.19 10.35 7.39
N VAL A 129 -5.01 9.54 6.74
CA VAL A 129 -4.86 9.22 5.31
C VAL A 129 -4.96 10.47 4.45
N SER A 130 -5.94 11.34 4.73
CA SER A 130 -6.15 12.59 4.01
C SER A 130 -4.94 13.53 4.13
N ALA A 131 -4.37 13.68 5.32
CA ALA A 131 -3.19 14.51 5.57
C ALA A 131 -1.95 13.92 4.88
N LEU A 132 -1.70 12.61 5.03
CA LEU A 132 -0.55 11.92 4.44
C LEU A 132 -0.55 11.99 2.92
N LEU A 133 -1.72 11.92 2.29
CA LEU A 133 -1.87 12.02 0.84
C LEU A 133 -2.10 13.46 0.36
N GLY A 134 -2.03 14.47 1.24
CA GLY A 134 -2.17 15.87 0.86
C GLY A 134 -3.53 16.23 0.25
N ILE A 135 -4.57 15.42 0.51
CA ILE A 135 -5.92 15.57 -0.06
C ILE A 135 -6.91 16.22 0.92
N SER A 136 -6.43 16.71 2.07
CA SER A 136 -7.24 17.43 3.03
C SER A 136 -7.98 18.58 2.34
N ALA A 137 -9.26 18.75 2.63
CA ALA A 137 -10.01 19.88 2.14
C ALA A 137 -9.26 21.16 2.58
N ARG A 138 -8.78 21.98 1.61
CA ARG A 138 -8.37 23.33 1.94
C ARG A 138 -9.58 23.95 2.63
N ARG A 139 -9.48 24.28 3.91
CA ARG A 139 -10.42 25.20 4.53
C ARG A 139 -10.35 26.45 3.68
N GLN A 140 -11.35 26.65 2.82
CA GLN A 140 -11.61 27.97 2.26
C GLN A 140 -11.89 28.84 3.49
N GLY A 141 -10.88 29.55 3.94
CA GLY A 141 -11.05 30.58 4.92
C GLY A 141 -12.03 31.58 4.34
N ALA A 142 -13.29 31.49 4.76
CA ALA A 142 -14.19 32.63 4.67
C ALA A 142 -13.62 33.71 5.59
N SER A 143 -12.68 34.47 5.07
CA SER A 143 -12.26 35.76 5.64
C SER A 143 -13.40 36.72 5.40
N LEU A 144 -14.41 36.71 6.25
CA LEU A 144 -15.24 37.87 6.49
C LEU A 144 -14.39 38.82 7.32
N GLY A 145 -13.97 39.91 6.66
CA GLY A 145 -12.98 40.86 7.13
C GLY A 145 -13.20 41.41 8.52
N PHE A 146 -12.10 41.61 9.19
CA PHE A 146 -11.75 42.87 9.87
C PHE A 146 -10.24 42.84 10.13
N GLY A 147 -9.54 43.90 9.75
CA GLY A 147 -8.11 43.94 9.62
C GLY A 147 -7.33 43.66 10.89
N SER A 148 -6.27 42.90 10.73
CA SER A 148 -5.02 43.03 11.47
C SER A 148 -3.88 42.49 10.60
N THR A 149 -3.00 43.44 10.23
CA THR A 149 -1.75 43.23 9.48
C THR A 149 -0.69 42.54 10.30
N GLN A 150 -0.92 41.30 10.76
CA GLN A 150 0.09 40.52 11.49
C GLN A 150 -0.08 38.99 11.38
N ALA A 151 -0.60 38.46 10.26
CA ALA A 151 -0.77 37.01 10.08
C ALA A 151 -0.09 36.47 8.81
N GLN A 152 1.04 37.05 8.39
CA GLN A 152 1.78 36.59 7.20
C GLN A 152 3.07 35.81 7.49
N SER A 153 3.38 35.46 8.75
CA SER A 153 4.62 34.73 9.07
C SER A 153 4.42 33.33 9.71
N ALA A 154 3.21 32.80 9.74
CA ALA A 154 2.93 31.48 10.35
C ALA A 154 2.70 30.34 9.33
N ASN A 155 2.89 30.56 8.04
CA ASN A 155 2.53 29.59 6.99
C ASN A 155 3.72 28.89 6.32
N ASP A 156 4.97 29.04 6.78
CA ASP A 156 6.13 28.53 6.05
C ASP A 156 6.68 27.17 6.52
N HIS A 157 6.01 26.46 7.44
CA HIS A 157 6.37 25.11 7.84
C HIS A 157 5.15 24.17 7.85
N VAL A 158 4.48 24.03 6.71
CA VAL A 158 3.58 22.88 6.51
C VAL A 158 4.45 21.69 6.17
N GLY A 159 4.51 20.68 7.08
CA GLY A 159 5.23 19.46 6.83
C GLY A 159 4.80 18.80 5.51
N LYS A 160 5.73 18.11 4.87
CA LYS A 160 5.51 17.48 3.55
C LYS A 160 4.57 16.28 3.66
N SER A 161 3.59 16.20 2.78
CA SER A 161 2.80 14.98 2.54
C SER A 161 3.68 13.87 1.93
N LEU A 162 3.21 12.64 1.92
CA LEU A 162 3.96 11.54 1.28
C LEU A 162 4.09 11.72 -0.23
N LEU A 163 3.16 12.41 -0.87
CA LEU A 163 3.21 12.72 -2.31
C LEU A 163 4.34 13.69 -2.67
N ASP A 164 4.72 14.60 -1.76
CA ASP A 164 5.77 15.59 -1.99
C ASP A 164 7.17 14.96 -2.12
N TYR A 165 7.31 13.66 -1.80
CA TYR A 165 8.55 12.90 -1.99
C TYR A 165 8.66 12.25 -3.35
N GLU A 166 7.63 12.35 -4.18
CA GLU A 166 7.58 11.73 -5.51
C GLU A 166 7.89 10.22 -5.50
N ARG A 167 7.49 9.52 -4.44
CA ARG A 167 7.69 8.08 -4.26
C ARG A 167 6.38 7.31 -4.45
N PRO A 168 6.45 6.04 -4.89
CA PRO A 168 5.26 5.20 -5.02
C PRO A 168 4.63 4.89 -3.65
N ILE A 169 3.32 4.76 -3.64
CA ILE A 169 2.53 4.49 -2.44
C ILE A 169 1.59 3.31 -2.71
N VAL A 170 1.59 2.31 -1.84
CA VAL A 170 0.52 1.30 -1.76
C VAL A 170 -0.57 1.81 -0.83
N VAL A 171 -1.81 1.79 -1.28
CA VAL A 171 -2.97 2.09 -0.42
C VAL A 171 -3.85 0.85 -0.36
N ASP A 172 -4.03 0.33 0.85
CA ASP A 172 -4.79 -0.91 1.11
C ASP A 172 -5.77 -0.73 2.26
N ALA A 173 -6.74 -1.61 2.36
CA ALA A 173 -7.65 -1.77 3.49
C ALA A 173 -8.29 -0.43 3.93
N ASP A 174 -8.07 0.00 5.18
CA ASP A 174 -8.69 1.21 5.73
C ASP A 174 -8.19 2.49 5.04
N GLY A 175 -7.02 2.46 4.41
CA GLY A 175 -6.58 3.52 3.52
C GLY A 175 -7.52 3.72 2.33
N LEU A 176 -7.99 2.63 1.71
CA LEU A 176 -8.97 2.67 0.63
C LEU A 176 -10.35 3.09 1.13
N ASN A 177 -10.74 2.62 2.32
CA ASN A 177 -11.98 3.04 2.97
C ASN A 177 -11.99 4.55 3.23
N ALA A 178 -10.88 5.11 3.70
CA ALA A 178 -10.73 6.54 3.90
C ALA A 178 -10.83 7.32 2.58
N LEU A 179 -10.19 6.85 1.50
CA LEU A 179 -10.31 7.46 0.17
C LEU A 179 -11.75 7.48 -0.32
N ALA A 180 -12.50 6.38 -0.13
CA ALA A 180 -13.89 6.27 -0.55
C ALA A 180 -14.84 7.29 0.12
N THR A 181 -14.42 7.94 1.22
CA THR A 181 -15.20 8.99 1.90
C THR A 181 -14.94 10.40 1.36
N ILE A 182 -14.00 10.56 0.42
CA ILE A 182 -13.58 11.87 -0.07
C ILE A 182 -13.97 12.00 -1.55
N ASP A 183 -14.84 12.95 -1.85
CA ASP A 183 -15.26 13.20 -3.23
C ASP A 183 -14.08 13.62 -4.10
N ASP A 184 -14.00 13.04 -5.29
CA ASP A 184 -13.01 13.38 -6.32
C ASP A 184 -11.56 13.41 -5.80
N TRP A 185 -11.24 12.57 -4.83
CA TRP A 185 -9.90 12.50 -4.21
C TRP A 185 -8.79 12.33 -5.26
N TRP A 186 -9.04 11.56 -6.33
CA TRP A 186 -8.08 11.25 -7.40
C TRP A 186 -7.69 12.45 -8.25
N VAL A 187 -8.56 13.47 -8.36
CA VAL A 187 -8.26 14.70 -9.12
C VAL A 187 -7.11 15.49 -8.51
N ARG A 188 -6.88 15.31 -7.22
CA ARG A 188 -5.84 16.01 -6.45
C ARG A 188 -4.51 15.27 -6.42
N LEU A 189 -4.45 14.06 -6.97
CA LEU A 189 -3.27 13.21 -6.93
C LEU A 189 -2.53 13.19 -8.27
N PRO A 190 -1.18 13.10 -8.26
CA PRO A 190 -0.43 12.84 -9.48
C PRO A 190 -0.80 11.47 -10.06
N GLU A 191 -0.79 11.36 -11.38
CA GLU A 191 -1.08 10.11 -12.08
C GLU A 191 0.02 9.07 -11.82
N GLN A 192 -0.37 7.79 -11.82
CA GLN A 192 0.55 6.65 -11.69
C GLN A 192 1.53 6.80 -10.53
N ARG A 193 0.99 7.16 -9.36
CA ARG A 193 1.74 7.28 -8.12
C ARG A 193 1.34 6.21 -7.09
N LEU A 194 0.11 5.71 -7.19
CA LEU A 194 -0.43 4.75 -6.25
C LEU A 194 -0.66 3.38 -6.88
N VAL A 195 -0.47 2.33 -6.05
CA VAL A 195 -1.06 1.01 -6.25
C VAL A 195 -2.20 0.89 -5.25
N LEU A 196 -3.43 0.85 -5.73
CA LEU A 196 -4.61 0.59 -4.91
C LEU A 196 -4.89 -0.91 -4.95
N THR A 197 -5.08 -1.53 -3.78
CA THR A 197 -5.22 -2.98 -3.66
C THR A 197 -6.60 -3.43 -3.13
N PRO A 198 -7.72 -2.96 -3.71
CA PRO A 198 -9.05 -3.27 -3.20
C PRO A 198 -9.44 -4.74 -3.37
N HIS A 199 -10.13 -5.29 -2.37
CA HIS A 199 -11.02 -6.43 -2.57
C HIS A 199 -12.39 -5.95 -3.11
N VAL A 200 -13.28 -6.88 -3.48
CA VAL A 200 -14.60 -6.55 -4.08
C VAL A 200 -15.39 -5.53 -3.23
N GLY A 201 -15.40 -5.67 -1.90
CA GLY A 201 -16.13 -4.75 -1.02
C GLY A 201 -15.51 -3.35 -0.93
N GLU A 202 -14.19 -3.22 -0.97
CA GLU A 202 -13.48 -1.94 -1.03
C GLU A 202 -13.66 -1.28 -2.40
N MET A 203 -13.59 -2.07 -3.49
CA MET A 203 -13.86 -1.57 -4.83
C MET A 203 -15.30 -1.06 -4.98
N SER A 204 -16.26 -1.75 -4.35
CA SER A 204 -17.66 -1.34 -4.31
C SER A 204 -17.81 0.08 -3.73
N ARG A 205 -17.13 0.37 -2.62
CA ARG A 205 -17.14 1.70 -2.00
C ARG A 205 -16.42 2.75 -2.83
N LEU A 206 -15.27 2.41 -3.42
CA LEU A 206 -14.48 3.33 -4.24
C LEU A 206 -15.19 3.73 -5.54
N MET A 207 -15.87 2.79 -6.18
CA MET A 207 -16.52 3.00 -7.47
C MET A 207 -18.00 3.38 -7.36
N ASP A 208 -18.58 3.23 -6.16
CA ASP A 208 -20.03 3.33 -5.92
C ASP A 208 -20.82 2.34 -6.81
N LEU A 209 -20.34 1.08 -6.85
CA LEU A 209 -20.93 -0.01 -7.62
C LEU A 209 -21.35 -1.16 -6.70
N PRO A 210 -22.45 -1.85 -6.99
CA PRO A 210 -22.85 -3.02 -6.22
C PRO A 210 -21.85 -4.18 -6.41
N THR A 211 -21.59 -4.95 -5.36
CA THR A 211 -20.61 -6.04 -5.36
C THR A 211 -20.88 -7.13 -6.40
N ASN A 212 -22.16 -7.42 -6.69
CA ASN A 212 -22.55 -8.38 -7.71
C ASN A 212 -22.13 -7.95 -9.14
N GLN A 213 -22.14 -6.66 -9.44
CA GLN A 213 -21.64 -6.14 -10.72
C GLN A 213 -20.12 -6.30 -10.82
N ILE A 214 -19.39 -6.02 -9.74
CA ILE A 214 -17.93 -6.18 -9.71
C ILE A 214 -17.53 -7.64 -9.91
N ILE A 215 -18.28 -8.56 -9.30
CA ILE A 215 -18.06 -10.01 -9.46
C ILE A 215 -18.37 -10.48 -10.88
N ALA A 216 -19.41 -9.92 -11.51
CA ALA A 216 -19.81 -10.30 -12.86
C ALA A 216 -18.84 -9.78 -13.94
N GLU A 217 -18.30 -8.57 -13.76
CA GLU A 217 -17.46 -7.89 -14.73
C GLU A 217 -16.16 -7.33 -14.14
N PRO A 218 -15.33 -8.17 -13.46
CA PRO A 218 -14.20 -7.69 -12.68
C PRO A 218 -13.13 -6.98 -13.51
N GLU A 219 -12.92 -7.40 -14.76
CA GLU A 219 -11.92 -6.79 -15.65
C GLU A 219 -12.34 -5.39 -16.10
N TRP A 220 -13.61 -5.26 -16.52
CA TRP A 220 -14.15 -3.96 -16.87
C TRP A 220 -14.06 -3.00 -15.68
N VAL A 221 -14.45 -3.44 -14.47
CA VAL A 221 -14.40 -2.61 -13.28
C VAL A 221 -12.98 -2.21 -12.95
N ALA A 222 -12.01 -3.14 -12.98
CA ALA A 222 -10.62 -2.83 -12.70
C ALA A 222 -10.04 -1.79 -13.68
N ILE A 223 -10.31 -1.94 -14.98
CA ILE A 223 -9.87 -1.00 -16.03
C ILE A 223 -10.56 0.35 -15.85
N ALA A 224 -11.87 0.36 -15.63
CA ALA A 224 -12.62 1.60 -15.40
C ALA A 224 -12.12 2.36 -14.17
N ALA A 225 -11.81 1.64 -13.07
CA ALA A 225 -11.23 2.22 -11.87
C ALA A 225 -9.84 2.81 -12.13
N ALA A 226 -8.96 2.07 -12.84
CA ALA A 226 -7.63 2.55 -13.18
C ALA A 226 -7.68 3.84 -14.02
N ASN A 227 -8.58 3.89 -15.01
CA ASN A 227 -8.78 5.07 -15.85
C ASN A 227 -9.40 6.23 -15.07
N ARG A 228 -10.42 5.98 -14.24
CA ARG A 228 -11.07 7.00 -13.40
C ARG A 228 -10.11 7.62 -12.41
N PHE A 229 -9.37 6.78 -11.69
CA PHE A 229 -8.46 7.24 -10.62
C PHE A 229 -7.08 7.63 -11.15
N ARG A 230 -6.75 7.26 -12.41
CA ARG A 230 -5.43 7.44 -13.04
C ARG A 230 -4.30 6.81 -12.21
N GLN A 231 -4.59 5.66 -11.58
CA GLN A 231 -3.69 4.93 -10.71
C GLN A 231 -3.66 3.44 -11.09
N SER A 232 -2.65 2.73 -10.64
CA SER A 232 -2.60 1.27 -10.80
C SER A 232 -3.55 0.58 -9.82
N ILE A 233 -4.30 -0.38 -10.31
CA ILE A 233 -5.29 -1.16 -9.55
C ILE A 233 -4.85 -2.62 -9.45
N LEU A 234 -4.86 -3.15 -8.24
CA LEU A 234 -4.80 -4.57 -7.96
C LEU A 234 -6.14 -4.98 -7.34
N LEU A 235 -7.08 -5.48 -8.16
CA LEU A 235 -8.36 -5.98 -7.68
C LEU A 235 -8.19 -7.39 -7.15
N LYS A 236 -8.29 -7.53 -5.82
CA LYS A 236 -8.21 -8.84 -5.14
C LYS A 236 -9.47 -9.65 -5.42
N GLY A 237 -9.33 -10.85 -5.95
CA GLY A 237 -10.45 -11.73 -6.33
C GLY A 237 -9.96 -13.04 -6.93
N ASN A 238 -10.86 -13.76 -7.57
CA ASN A 238 -10.56 -14.98 -8.32
C ASN A 238 -11.08 -14.83 -9.76
N PRO A 239 -10.16 -14.52 -10.74
CA PRO A 239 -8.74 -14.24 -10.53
C PRO A 239 -8.46 -12.87 -9.91
N THR A 240 -7.27 -12.70 -9.31
CA THR A 240 -6.74 -11.38 -8.99
C THR A 240 -6.30 -10.69 -10.28
N LEU A 241 -6.60 -9.39 -10.40
CA LEU A 241 -6.34 -8.58 -11.59
C LEU A 241 -5.41 -7.42 -11.25
N VAL A 242 -4.44 -7.14 -12.13
CA VAL A 242 -3.54 -5.97 -12.00
C VAL A 242 -3.61 -5.16 -13.28
N THR A 243 -3.86 -3.86 -13.19
CA THR A 243 -3.97 -2.98 -14.36
C THR A 243 -3.56 -1.54 -14.07
N ASP A 244 -3.08 -0.87 -15.11
CA ASP A 244 -2.85 0.58 -15.15
C ASP A 244 -3.88 1.31 -16.04
N GLY A 245 -4.90 0.58 -16.53
CA GLY A 245 -5.88 1.06 -17.48
C GLY A 245 -5.50 0.82 -18.96
N ARG A 246 -4.24 0.45 -19.26
CA ARG A 246 -3.73 0.15 -20.61
C ARG A 246 -3.35 -1.31 -20.75
N THR A 247 -2.79 -1.87 -19.69
CA THR A 247 -2.46 -3.29 -19.61
C THR A 247 -3.29 -3.92 -18.51
N LEU A 248 -3.71 -5.16 -18.71
CA LEU A 248 -4.42 -5.96 -17.72
C LEU A 248 -3.71 -7.31 -17.58
N PHE A 249 -3.27 -7.64 -16.38
CA PHE A 249 -2.73 -8.94 -16.03
C PHE A 249 -3.71 -9.70 -15.16
N ARG A 250 -3.92 -10.97 -15.50
CA ARG A 250 -4.66 -11.93 -14.68
C ARG A 250 -3.70 -12.81 -13.93
N ALA A 251 -3.94 -13.01 -12.65
CA ALA A 251 -3.20 -14.01 -11.88
C ALA A 251 -3.43 -15.40 -12.46
N ILE A 252 -2.36 -16.19 -12.50
CA ILE A 252 -2.37 -17.54 -13.09
C ILE A 252 -3.08 -18.58 -12.23
N ASP A 253 -3.34 -18.26 -10.96
CA ASP A 253 -3.90 -19.17 -9.97
C ASP A 253 -4.56 -18.37 -8.82
N SER A 254 -5.39 -19.04 -8.02
CA SER A 254 -6.08 -18.46 -6.86
C SER A 254 -6.14 -19.50 -5.73
N PRO A 255 -5.03 -19.68 -4.97
CA PRO A 255 -4.99 -20.65 -3.87
C PRO A 255 -6.06 -20.37 -2.82
N PRO A 256 -6.87 -21.36 -2.41
CA PRO A 256 -7.92 -21.17 -1.40
C PRO A 256 -7.38 -20.72 -0.05
N SER A 257 -6.17 -21.11 0.32
CA SER A 257 -5.50 -20.72 1.56
C SER A 257 -5.24 -19.22 1.68
N LEU A 258 -5.22 -18.47 0.57
CA LEU A 258 -5.13 -17.01 0.60
C LEU A 258 -6.42 -16.33 1.10
N ALA A 259 -7.54 -17.08 1.19
CA ALA A 259 -8.78 -16.61 1.81
C ALA A 259 -8.69 -16.63 3.35
N THR A 260 -7.59 -16.12 3.90
CA THR A 260 -7.34 -15.98 5.34
C THR A 260 -7.12 -14.53 5.72
N ALA A 261 -7.56 -14.14 6.93
CA ALA A 261 -7.37 -12.78 7.42
C ALA A 261 -5.88 -12.43 7.51
N GLY A 262 -5.51 -11.24 7.05
CA GLY A 262 -4.12 -10.77 7.07
C GLY A 262 -3.30 -11.06 5.79
N SER A 263 -3.79 -11.89 4.86
CA SER A 263 -3.11 -12.15 3.59
C SER A 263 -2.97 -10.87 2.74
N GLY A 264 -3.94 -9.97 2.82
CA GLY A 264 -3.88 -8.63 2.20
C GLY A 264 -2.76 -7.77 2.78
N ASP A 265 -2.61 -7.75 4.12
CA ASP A 265 -1.55 -7.00 4.79
C ASP A 265 -0.15 -7.50 4.36
N VAL A 266 0.01 -8.81 4.23
CA VAL A 266 1.24 -9.43 3.69
C VAL A 266 1.48 -9.00 2.26
N LEU A 267 0.45 -8.99 1.40
CA LEU A 267 0.56 -8.54 0.01
C LEU A 267 0.96 -7.07 -0.07
N ALA A 268 0.31 -6.19 0.71
CA ALA A 268 0.62 -4.77 0.74
C ALA A 268 2.08 -4.51 1.17
N GLY A 269 2.57 -5.20 2.20
CA GLY A 269 3.96 -5.12 2.64
C GLY A 269 4.95 -5.62 1.60
N THR A 270 4.62 -6.73 0.94
CA THR A 270 5.42 -7.30 -0.16
C THR A 270 5.56 -6.32 -1.32
N ILE A 271 4.44 -5.75 -1.80
CA ILE A 271 4.43 -4.76 -2.89
C ILE A 271 5.23 -3.52 -2.48
N GLY A 272 5.02 -3.00 -1.26
CA GLY A 272 5.75 -1.84 -0.73
C GLY A 272 7.27 -2.05 -0.75
N ALA A 273 7.75 -3.24 -0.39
CA ALA A 273 9.16 -3.59 -0.44
C ALA A 273 9.70 -3.70 -1.87
N LEU A 274 8.93 -4.24 -2.81
CA LEU A 274 9.31 -4.34 -4.22
C LEU A 274 9.39 -2.95 -4.87
N LEU A 275 8.44 -2.07 -4.57
CA LEU A 275 8.47 -0.67 -4.99
C LEU A 275 9.69 0.06 -4.40
N ALA A 276 10.01 -0.17 -3.13
CA ALA A 276 11.18 0.44 -2.50
C ALA A 276 12.49 0.01 -3.15
N GLN A 277 12.53 -1.15 -3.78
CA GLN A 277 13.66 -1.67 -4.56
C GLN A 277 13.66 -1.19 -6.02
N GLY A 278 12.74 -0.30 -6.41
CA GLY A 278 12.75 0.39 -7.69
C GLY A 278 11.92 -0.25 -8.79
N LEU A 279 11.05 -1.22 -8.48
CA LEU A 279 10.14 -1.77 -9.47
C LEU A 279 9.08 -0.72 -9.87
N SER A 280 8.55 -0.85 -11.09
CA SER A 280 7.36 -0.12 -11.51
C SER A 280 6.14 -0.54 -10.67
N LEU A 281 5.08 0.29 -10.67
CA LEU A 281 3.84 -0.02 -9.94
C LEU A 281 3.26 -1.37 -10.38
N ILE A 282 3.23 -1.62 -11.69
CA ILE A 282 2.67 -2.83 -12.30
C ILE A 282 3.56 -4.05 -12.00
N ASP A 283 4.88 -3.92 -12.16
CA ASP A 283 5.79 -5.06 -11.90
C ASP A 283 5.78 -5.45 -10.43
N ALA A 284 5.79 -4.48 -9.51
CA ALA A 284 5.72 -4.74 -8.08
C ALA A 284 4.42 -5.41 -7.66
N ALA A 285 3.28 -4.97 -8.20
CA ALA A 285 1.98 -5.57 -7.94
C ALA A 285 1.93 -7.01 -8.48
N ASN A 286 2.32 -7.22 -9.75
CA ASN A 286 2.32 -8.55 -10.37
C ASN A 286 3.28 -9.52 -9.68
N LEU A 287 4.52 -9.10 -9.39
CA LEU A 287 5.50 -9.95 -8.70
C LEU A 287 5.06 -10.27 -7.27
N GLY A 288 4.43 -9.31 -6.58
CA GLY A 288 3.86 -9.53 -5.25
C GLY A 288 2.75 -10.59 -5.26
N VAL A 289 1.81 -10.49 -6.20
CA VAL A 289 0.75 -11.50 -6.41
C VAL A 289 1.35 -12.86 -6.77
N PHE A 290 2.26 -12.89 -7.74
CA PHE A 290 2.90 -14.12 -8.19
C PHE A 290 3.64 -14.84 -7.04
N ALA A 291 4.46 -14.11 -6.28
CA ALA A 291 5.20 -14.67 -5.14
C ALA A 291 4.26 -15.14 -4.03
N GLY A 292 3.18 -14.39 -3.76
CA GLY A 292 2.15 -14.76 -2.79
C GLY A 292 1.42 -16.06 -3.16
N ILE A 293 1.03 -16.21 -4.43
CA ILE A 293 0.40 -17.43 -4.95
C ILE A 293 1.33 -18.64 -4.79
N ARG A 294 2.58 -18.51 -5.21
CA ARG A 294 3.55 -19.59 -5.09
C ARG A 294 3.84 -19.96 -3.63
N ALA A 295 3.95 -18.96 -2.77
CA ALA A 295 4.11 -19.17 -1.33
C ALA A 295 2.92 -19.91 -0.74
N ALA A 296 1.69 -19.54 -1.10
CA ALA A 296 0.49 -20.25 -0.66
C ALA A 296 0.47 -21.68 -1.13
N ARG A 297 0.77 -21.97 -2.40
CA ARG A 297 0.83 -23.34 -2.92
C ARG A 297 1.91 -24.19 -2.24
N ARG A 298 3.06 -23.62 -1.93
CA ARG A 298 4.08 -24.28 -1.12
C ARG A 298 3.55 -24.66 0.25
N LEU A 299 2.89 -23.74 0.94
CA LEU A 299 2.34 -23.98 2.27
C LEU A 299 1.19 -24.97 2.25
N GLU A 300 0.34 -24.96 1.23
CA GLU A 300 -0.73 -25.94 1.06
C GLU A 300 -0.21 -27.37 0.92
N ALA A 301 0.97 -27.57 0.33
CA ALA A 301 1.58 -28.88 0.21
C ALA A 301 2.00 -29.45 1.58
N ASP A 302 2.37 -28.59 2.53
CA ASP A 302 2.82 -29.00 3.86
C ASP A 302 1.67 -28.98 4.90
N LEU A 303 0.80 -27.95 4.84
CA LEU A 303 -0.21 -27.66 5.87
C LEU A 303 -1.65 -27.92 5.43
N GLY A 304 -1.86 -28.23 4.14
CA GLY A 304 -3.19 -28.26 3.54
C GLY A 304 -3.80 -26.86 3.42
N THR A 305 -4.98 -26.77 2.79
CA THR A 305 -5.65 -25.47 2.55
C THR A 305 -6.21 -24.82 3.82
N LEU A 306 -6.48 -25.61 4.86
CA LEU A 306 -7.09 -25.14 6.12
C LEU A 306 -6.06 -24.68 7.16
N GLY A 307 -4.83 -25.19 7.08
CA GLY A 307 -3.81 -24.95 8.09
C GLY A 307 -2.95 -23.69 7.87
N VAL A 308 -3.04 -23.06 6.70
CA VAL A 308 -2.23 -21.88 6.35
C VAL A 308 -2.80 -20.63 7.01
N ILE A 309 -1.96 -19.90 7.71
CA ILE A 309 -2.29 -18.57 8.26
C ILE A 309 -1.43 -17.49 7.60
N ALA A 310 -1.85 -16.25 7.67
CA ALA A 310 -1.13 -15.12 7.05
C ALA A 310 0.30 -14.97 7.56
N GLY A 311 0.57 -15.34 8.82
CA GLY A 311 1.91 -15.30 9.41
C GLY A 311 2.93 -16.26 8.77
N ASP A 312 2.48 -17.29 8.07
CA ASP A 312 3.36 -18.24 7.36
C ASP A 312 3.86 -17.67 6.03
N LEU A 313 3.05 -16.81 5.39
CA LEU A 313 3.29 -16.29 4.04
C LEU A 313 4.60 -15.49 3.91
N PRO A 314 5.01 -14.60 4.82
CA PRO A 314 6.21 -13.79 4.64
C PRO A 314 7.48 -14.61 4.41
N ARG A 315 7.66 -15.68 5.19
CA ARG A 315 8.81 -16.59 5.02
C ARG A 315 8.71 -17.39 3.72
N ALA A 316 7.54 -17.87 3.38
CA ALA A 316 7.32 -18.64 2.16
C ALA A 316 7.54 -17.76 0.91
N ILE A 317 7.11 -16.48 0.92
CA ILE A 317 7.40 -15.49 -0.13
C ILE A 317 8.91 -15.32 -0.32
N ALA A 318 9.68 -15.18 0.76
CA ALA A 318 11.14 -15.07 0.66
C ALA A 318 11.77 -16.31 -0.01
N ILE A 319 11.25 -17.52 0.27
CA ILE A 319 11.72 -18.76 -0.35
C ILE A 319 11.41 -18.77 -1.85
N GLU A 320 10.22 -18.33 -2.25
CA GLU A 320 9.83 -18.28 -3.67
C GLU A 320 10.61 -17.20 -4.44
N LEU A 321 10.85 -16.03 -3.85
CA LEU A 321 11.73 -15.02 -4.46
C LEU A 321 13.16 -15.55 -4.62
N ALA A 322 13.71 -16.25 -3.63
CA ALA A 322 15.01 -16.90 -3.73
C ALA A 322 15.05 -18.01 -4.80
N ALA A 323 13.94 -18.68 -5.06
CA ALA A 323 13.85 -19.64 -6.17
C ALA A 323 13.95 -18.95 -7.54
N LEU A 324 13.34 -17.75 -7.67
CA LEU A 324 13.47 -16.92 -8.89
C LEU A 324 14.89 -16.37 -9.08
N GLU A 325 15.63 -16.07 -8.01
CA GLU A 325 17.03 -15.62 -8.12
C GLU A 325 17.96 -16.69 -8.70
N ARG A 326 17.60 -17.97 -8.52
CA ARG A 326 18.39 -19.12 -8.98
C ARG A 326 17.98 -19.63 -10.37
N ALA A 327 16.86 -19.15 -10.91
CA ALA A 327 16.34 -19.52 -12.21
C ALA A 327 16.98 -18.68 -13.33
#